data_630064fb84f53886587d55b15e7a7b7a
#
_entry.id   630064fb84f53886587d55b15e7a7b7a
#
_cell.length_a   1.000
_cell.length_b   1.000
_cell.length_c   1.000
_cell.angle_alpha   90.00
_cell.angle_beta   90.00
_cell.angle_gamma   90.00
#
_symmetry.space_group_name_H-M   'P 1'
#
loop_
_entity.id
_entity.type
_entity.pdbx_description
1 polymer ?
#
loop_
_entity_poly.entity_id
_entity_poly.type
_entity_poly.pdbx_seq_one_letter_code
_entity_poly.pdbx_strand_id
1 'polypeptide(L)'
;MKTLPLLAASFLLPLTLSGCILAAAGAGAATSAIVVNDKRSLHTMADDQTIEYTALKEIQQSSELRTNTHISVVAFDHAVLLVGQVPNVHTAQRVQALVQALPKVARVYNQLEVDPPTSLLIRSNDSWVTAKIKSQMMGTKNLNSGQIKVVTENS
;
A
#
# COMPACT_ATOMS: atom_id res chain seq x y z
N MET A 1 -8.15 28.00 48.52
CA MET A 1 -8.10 26.56 48.48
C MET A 1 -9.01 26.03 47.36
N LYS A 2 -8.58 26.12 46.10
CA LYS A 2 -9.32 25.56 44.91
C LYS A 2 -8.36 25.39 43.72
N THR A 3 -7.32 24.54 43.86
CA THR A 3 -6.34 24.26 42.78
C THR A 3 -6.25 22.78 42.39
N LEU A 4 -7.25 21.97 42.78
CA LEU A 4 -7.21 20.51 42.59
C LEU A 4 -7.77 19.97 41.25
N PRO A 5 -8.52 20.70 40.41
CA PRO A 5 -9.05 20.10 39.19
C PRO A 5 -8.11 20.19 37.96
N LEU A 6 -7.04 21.03 37.98
CA LEU A 6 -6.19 21.18 36.79
C LEU A 6 -5.15 20.05 36.65
N LEU A 7 -4.77 19.37 37.71
CA LEU A 7 -3.83 18.25 37.65
C LEU A 7 -4.46 16.93 37.19
N ALA A 8 -5.78 16.77 37.32
CA ALA A 8 -6.49 15.58 36.86
C ALA A 8 -6.70 15.56 35.35
N ALA A 9 -6.77 16.72 34.70
CA ALA A 9 -6.98 16.83 33.24
C ALA A 9 -5.70 16.51 32.47
N SER A 10 -4.50 16.70 33.05
CA SER A 10 -3.21 16.43 32.39
C SER A 10 -2.85 14.94 32.31
N PHE A 11 -3.50 14.10 33.14
CA PHE A 11 -3.20 12.65 33.19
C PHE A 11 -4.07 11.82 32.21
N LEU A 12 -5.13 12.41 31.66
CA LEU A 12 -6.00 11.73 30.67
C LEU A 12 -5.49 11.82 29.22
N LEU A 13 -4.53 12.70 28.92
CA LEU A 13 -4.03 12.93 27.57
C LEU A 13 -3.19 11.78 26.98
N PRO A 14 -2.38 11.01 27.77
CA PRO A 14 -1.61 9.91 27.19
C PRO A 14 -2.41 8.64 26.90
N LEU A 15 -3.66 8.50 27.38
CA LEU A 15 -4.46 7.31 27.11
C LEU A 15 -5.05 7.27 25.68
N THR A 16 -5.10 8.40 24.98
CA THR A 16 -5.66 8.45 23.62
C THR A 16 -4.66 8.00 22.53
N LEU A 17 -3.35 7.99 22.83
CA LEU A 17 -2.35 7.49 21.87
C LEU A 17 -2.24 5.96 21.84
N SER A 18 -2.81 5.27 22.84
CA SER A 18 -2.84 3.79 22.86
C SER A 18 -3.86 3.17 21.91
N GLY A 19 -4.72 3.98 21.28
CA GLY A 19 -5.75 3.54 20.32
C GLY A 19 -5.18 2.84 19.08
N CYS A 20 -3.98 3.20 18.64
CA CYS A 20 -3.35 2.57 17.48
C CYS A 20 -2.93 1.12 17.76
N ILE A 21 -2.54 0.79 18.99
CA ILE A 21 -2.14 -0.60 19.35
C ILE A 21 -3.38 -1.48 19.53
N LEU A 22 -4.48 -0.93 20.09
CA LEU A 22 -5.73 -1.67 20.23
C LEU A 22 -6.42 -1.87 18.87
N ALA A 23 -6.31 -0.90 17.95
CA ALA A 23 -6.80 -1.06 16.58
C ALA A 23 -6.01 -2.15 15.83
N ALA A 24 -4.70 -2.29 16.07
CA ALA A 24 -3.90 -3.39 15.54
C ALA A 24 -4.31 -4.75 16.14
N ALA A 25 -4.66 -4.82 17.42
CA ALA A 25 -5.16 -6.03 18.07
C ALA A 25 -6.62 -6.35 17.68
N GLY A 26 -7.47 -5.33 17.50
CA GLY A 26 -8.85 -5.50 16.98
C GLY A 26 -8.90 -5.80 15.47
N ALA A 27 -7.96 -5.27 14.68
CA ALA A 27 -7.79 -5.60 13.26
C ALA A 27 -7.25 -7.03 13.07
N GLY A 28 -6.64 -7.62 14.09
CA GLY A 28 -6.14 -9.00 14.05
C GLY A 28 -7.22 -10.04 13.75
N ALA A 29 -8.46 -9.82 14.18
CA ALA A 29 -9.58 -10.70 13.83
C ALA A 29 -10.06 -10.52 12.38
N ALA A 30 -10.02 -9.29 11.85
CA ALA A 30 -10.37 -9.01 10.46
C ALA A 30 -9.24 -9.41 9.50
N THR A 31 -7.97 -9.23 9.89
CA THR A 31 -6.82 -9.67 9.08
C THR A 31 -6.69 -11.18 9.06
N SER A 32 -7.02 -11.89 10.16
CA SER A 32 -7.03 -13.36 10.16
C SER A 32 -8.09 -13.94 9.22
N ALA A 33 -9.27 -13.29 9.11
CA ALA A 33 -10.31 -13.72 8.17
C ALA A 33 -9.90 -13.54 6.70
N ILE A 34 -9.12 -12.50 6.39
CA ILE A 34 -8.56 -12.28 5.04
C ILE A 34 -7.49 -13.32 4.72
N VAL A 35 -6.61 -13.63 5.67
CA VAL A 35 -5.53 -14.62 5.51
C VAL A 35 -6.07 -16.02 5.29
N VAL A 36 -7.17 -16.41 5.97
CA VAL A 36 -7.79 -17.75 5.82
C VAL A 36 -8.34 -17.97 4.41
N ASN A 37 -8.78 -16.92 3.73
CA ASN A 37 -9.32 -17.00 2.37
C ASN A 37 -8.29 -16.78 1.26
N ASP A 38 -7.08 -16.35 1.59
CA ASP A 38 -5.98 -16.19 0.63
C ASP A 38 -5.30 -17.55 0.41
N LYS A 39 -5.25 -18.01 -0.84
CA LYS A 39 -4.60 -19.29 -1.20
C LYS A 39 -3.08 -19.23 -1.19
N ARG A 40 -2.49 -18.02 -1.10
CA ARG A 40 -1.05 -17.86 -0.98
C ARG A 40 -0.58 -18.33 0.40
N SER A 41 0.64 -18.86 0.46
CA SER A 41 1.28 -19.15 1.74
C SER A 41 1.61 -17.85 2.49
N LEU A 42 1.70 -17.92 3.82
CA LEU A 42 2.18 -16.78 4.62
C LEU A 42 3.59 -16.33 4.20
N HIS A 43 4.41 -17.28 3.76
CA HIS A 43 5.74 -17.01 3.24
C HIS A 43 5.68 -16.17 1.95
N THR A 44 4.82 -16.55 0.99
CA THR A 44 4.61 -15.79 -0.25
C THR A 44 4.09 -14.38 0.04
N MET A 45 3.17 -14.23 1.00
CA MET A 45 2.68 -12.91 1.40
C MET A 45 3.78 -12.03 2.00
N ALA A 46 4.68 -12.61 2.81
CA ALA A 46 5.84 -11.91 3.36
C ALA A 46 6.87 -11.55 2.27
N ASP A 47 7.07 -12.42 1.29
CA ASP A 47 7.91 -12.16 0.13
C ASP A 47 7.36 -11.01 -0.71
N ASP A 48 6.07 -11.02 -1.03
CA ASP A 48 5.40 -9.94 -1.76
C ASP A 48 5.57 -8.59 -1.04
N GLN A 49 5.38 -8.56 0.28
CA GLN A 49 5.55 -7.35 1.10
C GLN A 49 7.01 -6.86 1.07
N THR A 50 7.97 -7.79 1.10
CA THR A 50 9.41 -7.48 1.03
C THR A 50 9.77 -6.92 -0.33
N ILE A 51 9.23 -7.47 -1.41
CA ILE A 51 9.40 -6.96 -2.77
C ILE A 51 8.87 -5.53 -2.88
N GLU A 52 7.63 -5.26 -2.44
CA GLU A 52 7.03 -3.92 -2.46
C GLU A 52 7.90 -2.89 -1.72
N TYR A 53 8.29 -3.22 -0.49
CA TYR A 53 9.13 -2.35 0.33
C TYR A 53 10.50 -2.07 -0.31
N THR A 54 11.17 -3.13 -0.79
CA THR A 54 12.50 -3.01 -1.38
C THR A 54 12.45 -2.21 -2.68
N ALA A 55 11.46 -2.48 -3.54
CA ALA A 55 11.27 -1.73 -4.78
C ALA A 55 11.06 -0.23 -4.52
N LEU A 56 10.16 0.13 -3.61
CA LEU A 56 9.91 1.52 -3.24
C LEU A 56 11.14 2.19 -2.65
N LYS A 57 11.88 1.49 -1.80
CA LYS A 57 13.12 1.99 -1.20
C LYS A 57 14.18 2.29 -2.27
N GLU A 58 14.43 1.36 -3.18
CA GLU A 58 15.41 1.53 -4.27
C GLU A 58 15.01 2.68 -5.21
N ILE A 59 13.73 2.79 -5.57
CA ILE A 59 13.21 3.91 -6.37
C ILE A 59 13.45 5.24 -5.65
N GLN A 60 13.16 5.33 -4.37
CA GLN A 60 13.30 6.56 -3.59
C GLN A 60 14.76 6.95 -3.34
N GLN A 61 15.67 5.98 -3.25
CA GLN A 61 17.11 6.23 -3.10
C GLN A 61 17.75 6.75 -4.39
N SER A 62 17.18 6.44 -5.55
CA SER A 62 17.63 6.98 -6.83
C SER A 62 17.08 8.39 -7.04
N SER A 63 17.96 9.40 -7.06
CA SER A 63 17.59 10.79 -7.33
C SER A 63 16.91 10.96 -8.69
N GLU A 64 17.32 10.17 -9.68
CA GLU A 64 16.73 10.17 -11.02
C GLU A 64 15.30 9.62 -11.03
N LEU A 65 15.05 8.52 -10.30
CA LEU A 65 13.76 7.83 -10.34
C LEU A 65 12.71 8.44 -9.43
N ARG A 66 13.11 9.17 -8.37
CA ARG A 66 12.17 9.81 -7.44
C ARG A 66 11.71 11.20 -7.88
N THR A 67 12.45 11.85 -8.81
CA THR A 67 12.16 13.23 -9.21
C THR A 67 11.02 13.27 -10.22
N ASN A 68 9.97 14.05 -9.92
CA ASN A 68 8.77 14.18 -10.74
C ASN A 68 8.09 12.84 -11.07
N THR A 69 8.08 11.91 -10.11
CA THR A 69 7.42 10.63 -10.25
C THR A 69 6.39 10.41 -9.15
N HIS A 70 5.35 9.67 -9.46
CA HIS A 70 4.48 9.02 -8.50
C HIS A 70 4.37 7.55 -8.91
N ILE A 71 4.93 6.65 -8.11
CA ILE A 71 5.01 5.23 -8.46
C ILE A 71 4.46 4.41 -7.30
N SER A 72 3.45 3.61 -7.61
CA SER A 72 2.90 2.58 -6.74
C SER A 72 3.42 1.22 -7.19
N VAL A 73 3.89 0.43 -6.24
CA VAL A 73 4.37 -0.93 -6.46
C VAL A 73 3.46 -1.89 -5.73
N VAL A 74 2.91 -2.85 -6.43
CA VAL A 74 2.00 -3.85 -5.88
C VAL A 74 2.49 -5.24 -6.25
N ALA A 75 2.84 -6.06 -5.28
CA ALA A 75 3.25 -7.44 -5.49
C ALA A 75 2.15 -8.42 -5.11
N PHE A 76 1.98 -9.46 -5.91
CA PHE A 76 1.06 -10.55 -5.67
C PHE A 76 1.60 -11.83 -6.29
N ASP A 77 1.87 -12.83 -5.46
CA ASP A 77 2.45 -14.13 -5.87
C ASP A 77 3.72 -13.96 -6.72
N HIS A 78 4.65 -13.10 -6.24
CA HIS A 78 5.92 -12.74 -6.90
C HIS A 78 5.77 -11.99 -8.25
N ALA A 79 4.55 -11.72 -8.70
CA ALA A 79 4.29 -10.85 -9.83
C ALA A 79 4.13 -9.40 -9.32
N VAL A 80 4.79 -8.45 -9.97
CA VAL A 80 4.78 -7.04 -9.58
C VAL A 80 4.04 -6.22 -10.62
N LEU A 81 3.10 -5.40 -10.18
CA LEU A 81 2.43 -4.38 -10.96
C LEU A 81 3.02 -3.02 -10.58
N LEU A 82 3.48 -2.27 -11.56
CA LEU A 82 3.91 -0.89 -11.45
C LEU A 82 2.84 0.01 -12.06
N VAL A 83 2.29 0.94 -11.28
CA VAL A 83 1.32 1.94 -11.74
C VAL A 83 1.73 3.32 -11.25
N GLY A 84 1.25 4.36 -11.91
CA GLY A 84 1.52 5.73 -11.55
C GLY A 84 2.13 6.54 -12.69
N GLN A 85 2.72 7.69 -12.37
CA GLN A 85 3.19 8.66 -13.34
C GLN A 85 4.70 8.83 -13.28
N VAL A 86 5.30 8.94 -14.47
CA VAL A 86 6.74 9.18 -14.67
C VAL A 86 6.96 10.26 -15.75
N PRO A 87 8.07 11.03 -15.71
CA PRO A 87 8.29 12.14 -16.63
C PRO A 87 8.56 11.72 -18.07
N ASN A 88 8.99 10.49 -18.32
CA ASN A 88 9.34 9.98 -19.63
C ASN A 88 9.44 8.45 -19.68
N VAL A 89 9.43 7.89 -20.89
CA VAL A 89 9.52 6.45 -21.14
C VAL A 89 10.83 5.84 -20.60
N HIS A 90 11.94 6.58 -20.65
CA HIS A 90 13.23 6.09 -20.14
C HIS A 90 13.15 5.83 -18.62
N THR A 91 12.51 6.72 -17.85
CA THR A 91 12.28 6.51 -16.43
C THR A 91 11.41 5.28 -16.18
N ALA A 92 10.32 5.09 -16.96
CA ALA A 92 9.47 3.90 -16.84
C ALA A 92 10.26 2.59 -17.05
N GLN A 93 11.11 2.55 -18.09
CA GLN A 93 11.96 1.40 -18.39
C GLN A 93 13.01 1.15 -17.30
N ARG A 94 13.61 2.22 -16.75
CA ARG A 94 14.58 2.12 -15.66
C ARG A 94 13.95 1.56 -14.39
N VAL A 95 12.76 2.03 -14.03
CA VAL A 95 11.99 1.50 -12.88
C VAL A 95 11.68 0.02 -13.10
N GLN A 96 11.19 -0.35 -14.28
CA GLN A 96 10.91 -1.75 -14.61
C GLN A 96 12.16 -2.63 -14.47
N ALA A 97 13.29 -2.22 -15.04
CA ALA A 97 14.54 -2.96 -14.98
C ALA A 97 15.03 -3.13 -13.53
N LEU A 98 14.96 -2.07 -12.72
CA LEU A 98 15.31 -2.10 -11.31
C LEU A 98 14.45 -3.13 -10.56
N VAL A 99 13.15 -3.08 -10.74
CA VAL A 99 12.22 -3.98 -10.02
C VAL A 99 12.36 -5.42 -10.50
N GLN A 100 12.57 -5.64 -11.81
CA GLN A 100 12.79 -6.97 -12.37
C GLN A 100 14.06 -7.65 -11.85
N ALA A 101 15.07 -6.87 -11.46
CA ALA A 101 16.33 -7.37 -10.90
C ALA A 101 16.23 -7.73 -9.40
N LEU A 102 15.15 -7.39 -8.73
CA LEU A 102 14.98 -7.71 -7.31
C LEU A 102 14.82 -9.22 -7.08
N PRO A 103 15.34 -9.73 -5.95
CA PRO A 103 15.16 -11.13 -5.58
C PRO A 103 13.69 -11.51 -5.48
N LYS A 104 13.36 -12.73 -5.91
CA LYS A 104 12.01 -13.30 -5.85
C LYS A 104 10.97 -12.66 -6.78
N VAL A 105 11.31 -11.65 -7.57
CA VAL A 105 10.42 -11.11 -8.59
C VAL A 105 10.38 -12.07 -9.79
N ALA A 106 9.21 -12.66 -10.03
CA ALA A 106 9.00 -13.57 -11.15
C ALA A 106 8.63 -12.82 -12.43
N ARG A 107 7.84 -11.74 -12.31
CA ARG A 107 7.35 -10.97 -13.47
C ARG A 107 7.01 -9.54 -13.06
N VAL A 108 7.23 -8.59 -13.98
CA VAL A 108 6.82 -7.18 -13.81
C VAL A 108 5.84 -6.79 -14.89
N TYR A 109 4.70 -6.27 -14.47
CA TYR A 109 3.70 -5.61 -15.33
C TYR A 109 3.88 -4.10 -15.17
N ASN A 110 4.39 -3.46 -16.23
CA ASN A 110 4.63 -2.03 -16.24
C ASN A 110 3.44 -1.31 -16.86
N GLN A 111 2.67 -0.61 -16.03
CA GLN A 111 1.54 0.24 -16.37
C GLN A 111 1.81 1.70 -15.94
N LEU A 112 3.10 2.11 -15.96
CA LEU A 112 3.48 3.49 -15.70
C LEU A 112 3.12 4.38 -16.89
N GLU A 113 2.46 5.49 -16.62
CA GLU A 113 2.05 6.48 -17.60
C GLU A 113 3.07 7.62 -17.67
N VAL A 114 3.28 8.18 -18.87
CA VAL A 114 4.14 9.35 -19.04
C VAL A 114 3.29 10.60 -18.89
N ASP A 115 3.16 11.02 -17.65
CA ASP A 115 2.37 12.18 -17.24
C ASP A 115 3.00 12.87 -16.01
N PRO A 116 2.67 14.14 -15.74
CA PRO A 116 3.02 14.77 -14.48
C PRO A 116 2.41 14.03 -13.29
N PRO A 117 3.09 13.99 -12.13
CA PRO A 117 2.55 13.35 -10.93
C PRO A 117 1.19 13.93 -10.53
N THR A 118 0.23 13.07 -10.23
CA THR A 118 -1.10 13.46 -9.77
C THR A 118 -1.08 14.24 -8.47
N SER A 119 -2.07 15.11 -8.30
CA SER A 119 -2.23 15.92 -7.08
C SER A 119 -2.60 15.03 -5.87
N LEU A 120 -2.34 15.54 -4.66
CA LEU A 120 -2.74 14.85 -3.42
C LEU A 120 -4.25 14.61 -3.33
N LEU A 121 -5.06 15.50 -3.92
CA LEU A 121 -6.51 15.35 -3.94
C LEU A 121 -6.93 14.13 -4.79
N ILE A 122 -6.34 13.96 -5.97
CA ILE A 122 -6.59 12.81 -6.85
C ILE A 122 -6.19 11.52 -6.13
N ARG A 123 -5.00 11.46 -5.52
CA ARG A 123 -4.53 10.28 -4.76
C ARG A 123 -5.45 9.93 -3.58
N SER A 124 -6.02 10.93 -2.92
CA SER A 124 -7.01 10.72 -1.87
C SER A 124 -8.29 10.09 -2.43
N ASN A 125 -8.74 10.54 -3.60
CA ASN A 125 -9.88 9.96 -4.30
C ASN A 125 -9.58 8.52 -4.73
N ASP A 126 -8.40 8.24 -5.28
CA ASP A 126 -7.95 6.89 -5.64
C ASP A 126 -8.01 5.93 -4.45
N SER A 127 -7.54 6.38 -3.29
CA SER A 127 -7.60 5.60 -2.04
C SER A 127 -9.04 5.29 -1.63
N TRP A 128 -9.96 6.27 -1.76
CA TRP A 128 -11.37 6.09 -1.46
C TRP A 128 -12.04 5.12 -2.44
N VAL A 129 -11.77 5.24 -3.75
CA VAL A 129 -12.28 4.33 -4.79
C VAL A 129 -11.78 2.90 -4.55
N THR A 130 -10.48 2.73 -4.26
CA THR A 130 -9.90 1.43 -3.89
C THR A 130 -10.62 0.82 -2.69
N ALA A 131 -10.84 1.58 -1.63
CA ALA A 131 -11.53 1.11 -0.42
C ALA A 131 -12.98 0.71 -0.72
N LYS A 132 -13.69 1.49 -1.54
CA LYS A 132 -15.07 1.20 -1.96
C LYS A 132 -15.15 -0.10 -2.77
N ILE A 133 -14.25 -0.30 -3.75
CA ILE A 133 -14.19 -1.52 -4.55
C ILE A 133 -13.92 -2.73 -3.65
N LYS A 134 -12.92 -2.66 -2.78
CA LYS A 134 -12.58 -3.76 -1.84
C LYS A 134 -13.76 -4.10 -0.93
N SER A 135 -14.48 -3.10 -0.41
CA SER A 135 -15.67 -3.30 0.41
C SER A 135 -16.78 -4.04 -0.34
N GLN A 136 -17.04 -3.66 -1.59
CA GLN A 136 -18.03 -4.33 -2.43
C GLN A 136 -17.63 -5.77 -2.75
N MET A 137 -16.35 -6.01 -3.05
CA MET A 137 -15.82 -7.36 -3.30
C MET A 137 -15.99 -8.28 -2.09
N MET A 138 -15.74 -7.79 -0.88
CA MET A 138 -15.92 -8.56 0.36
C MET A 138 -17.39 -8.95 0.60
N GLY A 139 -18.33 -8.13 0.15
CA GLY A 139 -19.77 -8.41 0.25
C GLY A 139 -20.32 -9.31 -0.88
N THR A 140 -19.54 -9.62 -1.90
CA THR A 140 -19.99 -10.39 -3.06
C THR A 140 -19.92 -11.89 -2.79
N LYS A 141 -21.05 -12.59 -2.90
CA LYS A 141 -21.10 -14.04 -2.75
C LYS A 141 -20.24 -14.73 -3.84
N ASN A 142 -19.54 -15.79 -3.44
CA ASN A 142 -18.67 -16.59 -4.30
C ASN A 142 -17.44 -15.87 -4.87
N LEU A 143 -17.14 -14.65 -4.43
CA LEU A 143 -15.91 -13.94 -4.78
C LEU A 143 -14.89 -14.10 -3.65
N ASN A 144 -13.74 -14.71 -3.95
CA ASN A 144 -12.63 -14.74 -3.01
C ASN A 144 -11.80 -13.46 -3.13
N SER A 145 -12.21 -12.43 -2.39
CA SER A 145 -11.57 -11.11 -2.42
C SER A 145 -10.09 -11.13 -1.98
N GLY A 146 -9.66 -12.15 -1.23
CA GLY A 146 -8.26 -12.33 -0.83
C GLY A 146 -7.32 -12.68 -2.00
N GLN A 147 -7.86 -13.15 -3.12
CA GLN A 147 -7.10 -13.49 -4.33
C GLN A 147 -7.00 -12.34 -5.33
N ILE A 148 -7.55 -11.18 -5.01
CA ILE A 148 -7.59 -10.02 -5.89
C ILE A 148 -6.96 -8.84 -5.18
N LYS A 149 -5.91 -8.28 -5.76
CA LYS A 149 -5.31 -7.04 -5.32
C LYS A 149 -5.83 -5.90 -6.19
N VAL A 150 -6.40 -4.87 -5.56
CA VAL A 150 -6.98 -3.71 -6.24
C VAL A 150 -6.10 -2.50 -5.96
N VAL A 151 -5.74 -1.80 -7.00
CA VAL A 151 -5.09 -0.49 -6.95
C VAL A 151 -5.84 0.44 -7.91
N THR A 152 -6.03 1.68 -7.50
CA THR A 152 -6.62 2.74 -8.32
C THR A 152 -5.58 3.83 -8.49
N GLU A 153 -5.45 4.33 -9.69
CA GLU A 153 -4.49 5.37 -10.04
C GLU A 153 -5.12 6.32 -11.05
N ASN A 154 -5.07 7.63 -10.76
CA ASN A 154 -5.50 8.71 -11.65
C ASN A 154 -6.96 8.61 -12.12
N SER A 155 -7.89 8.34 -11.21
CA SER A 155 -9.34 8.26 -11.47
C SER A 155 -10.09 9.56 -11.14
#